data_8f00001e2ef3d8ca9f4a2174e39697c7
#
_entry.id   8f00001e2ef3d8ca9f4a2174e39697c7
#
_cell.length_a   1.000
_cell.length_b   1.000
_cell.length_c   1.000
_cell.angle_alpha   90.00
_cell.angle_beta   90.00
_cell.angle_gamma   90.00
#
_symmetry.space_group_name_H-M   'P 1'
#
loop_
_entity.id
_entity.type
_entity.pdbx_description
1 polymer ?
#
loop_
_entity_poly.entity_id
_entity_poly.type
_entity_poly.pdbx_seq_one_letter_code
_entity_poly.pdbx_strand_id
1 'polypeptide(L)'
;IFQRAPKYDTSDGPPIEGNLKLEVIWTVVPSLIIIGVAFANYQVYDRMQILGANEPKPMGMAVANAAPLVAEVEEKDPSEVRARQWAWEFYYPDQEVTSTELHLPVNQRTKLLLSSEDVLHGFFVPAFRIKQDIIPGRQINFEFTPIREGRYRLRDSDYSGTYFAANQSVVVVQSEDDYQNWLAMAAAQPPAPANNRAYEEFTRSR
;
A
#
# COMPACT_ATOMS: atom_id res chain seq x y z
N ILE A 1 27.53 -17.27 -38.91
CA ILE A 1 28.60 -17.94 -39.69
C ILE A 1 28.98 -16.99 -40.82
N PHE A 2 30.05 -16.22 -40.63
CA PHE A 2 30.58 -15.35 -41.67
C PHE A 2 31.45 -16.19 -42.60
N GLN A 3 30.95 -16.51 -43.79
CA GLN A 3 31.79 -17.03 -44.85
C GLN A 3 32.66 -15.89 -45.38
N ARG A 4 34.00 -16.04 -45.30
CA ARG A 4 34.93 -15.12 -45.96
C ARG A 4 34.74 -15.27 -47.45
N ALA A 5 34.16 -14.26 -48.09
CA ALA A 5 34.15 -14.15 -49.54
C ALA A 5 35.61 -14.01 -50.06
N PRO A 6 35.94 -14.55 -51.25
CA PRO A 6 37.21 -14.30 -51.91
C PRO A 6 37.43 -12.80 -52.06
N LYS A 7 38.70 -12.35 -51.94
CA LYS A 7 39.13 -10.94 -51.86
C LYS A 7 38.68 -10.04 -53.03
N TYR A 8 38.12 -10.63 -54.06
CA TYR A 8 37.68 -9.96 -55.31
C TYR A 8 36.24 -10.31 -55.74
N ASP A 9 35.49 -10.95 -54.84
CA ASP A 9 34.09 -11.27 -55.16
C ASP A 9 33.24 -10.01 -54.92
N THR A 10 32.78 -9.41 -56.00
CA THR A 10 31.89 -8.25 -55.99
C THR A 10 30.45 -8.67 -56.25
N SER A 11 30.13 -9.96 -56.21
CA SER A 11 28.77 -10.44 -56.36
C SER A 11 27.92 -10.03 -55.16
N ASP A 12 26.68 -9.71 -55.39
CA ASP A 12 25.69 -9.47 -54.31
C ASP A 12 25.61 -10.75 -53.46
N GLY A 13 25.67 -10.59 -52.16
CA GLY A 13 25.51 -11.71 -51.22
C GLY A 13 24.15 -12.37 -51.38
N PRO A 14 24.04 -13.67 -51.09
CA PRO A 14 22.72 -14.33 -51.19
C PRO A 14 21.71 -13.61 -50.32
N PRO A 15 20.47 -13.44 -50.83
CA PRO A 15 19.44 -12.75 -50.05
C PRO A 15 19.22 -13.48 -48.71
N ILE A 16 19.15 -12.72 -47.63
CA ILE A 16 18.83 -13.26 -46.32
C ILE A 16 17.33 -13.49 -46.28
N GLU A 17 16.94 -14.74 -46.50
CA GLU A 17 15.56 -15.15 -46.38
C GLU A 17 15.18 -15.36 -44.91
N GLY A 18 13.97 -14.97 -44.55
CA GLY A 18 13.42 -15.20 -43.20
C GLY A 18 13.29 -16.69 -42.91
N ASN A 19 13.40 -17.04 -41.63
CA ASN A 19 13.14 -18.39 -41.15
C ASN A 19 11.86 -18.42 -40.35
N LEU A 20 10.75 -18.79 -40.98
CA LEU A 20 9.41 -18.82 -40.37
C LEU A 20 9.40 -19.61 -39.05
N LYS A 21 10.15 -20.70 -38.94
CA LYS A 21 10.23 -21.48 -37.68
C LYS A 21 10.86 -20.70 -36.55
N LEU A 22 11.93 -19.98 -36.83
CA LEU A 22 12.58 -19.10 -35.82
C LEU A 22 11.68 -17.92 -35.47
N GLU A 23 11.01 -17.32 -36.45
CA GLU A 23 10.06 -16.22 -36.24
C GLU A 23 8.91 -16.63 -35.31
N VAL A 24 8.33 -17.79 -35.52
CA VAL A 24 7.27 -18.33 -34.65
C VAL A 24 7.83 -18.61 -33.24
N ILE A 25 9.01 -19.23 -33.12
CA ILE A 25 9.58 -19.57 -31.82
C ILE A 25 9.85 -18.31 -30.98
N TRP A 26 10.52 -17.31 -31.54
CA TRP A 26 10.87 -16.11 -30.77
C TRP A 26 9.66 -15.20 -30.48
N THR A 27 8.54 -15.39 -31.17
CA THR A 27 7.29 -14.69 -30.86
C THR A 27 6.47 -15.46 -29.82
N VAL A 28 6.31 -16.77 -29.99
CA VAL A 28 5.45 -17.59 -29.13
C VAL A 28 6.07 -17.79 -27.74
N VAL A 29 7.39 -18.09 -27.67
CA VAL A 29 8.01 -18.36 -26.38
C VAL A 29 7.97 -17.15 -25.42
N PRO A 30 8.37 -15.93 -25.80
CA PRO A 30 8.22 -14.77 -24.93
C PRO A 30 6.77 -14.47 -24.56
N SER A 31 5.83 -14.66 -25.51
CA SER A 31 4.42 -14.44 -25.25
C SER A 31 3.87 -15.38 -24.17
N LEU A 32 4.24 -16.66 -24.21
CA LEU A 32 3.86 -17.63 -23.18
C LEU A 32 4.47 -17.30 -21.81
N ILE A 33 5.73 -16.82 -21.78
CA ILE A 33 6.37 -16.38 -20.55
C ILE A 33 5.62 -15.20 -19.95
N ILE A 34 5.28 -14.19 -20.76
CA ILE A 34 4.53 -13.00 -20.30
C ILE A 34 3.16 -13.39 -19.73
N ILE A 35 2.43 -14.29 -20.43
CA ILE A 35 1.14 -14.78 -19.95
C ILE A 35 1.31 -15.51 -18.61
N GLY A 36 2.32 -16.37 -18.48
CA GLY A 36 2.59 -17.09 -17.24
C GLY A 36 2.92 -16.14 -16.07
N VAL A 37 3.75 -15.14 -16.32
CA VAL A 37 4.08 -14.12 -15.31
C VAL A 37 2.87 -13.28 -14.94
N ALA A 38 2.05 -12.87 -15.92
CA ALA A 38 0.82 -12.13 -15.67
C ALA A 38 -0.16 -12.91 -14.80
N PHE A 39 -0.31 -14.21 -15.06
CA PHE A 39 -1.15 -15.08 -14.26
C PHE A 39 -0.64 -15.25 -12.83
N ALA A 40 0.68 -15.45 -12.66
CA ALA A 40 1.30 -15.53 -11.33
C ALA A 40 1.14 -14.21 -10.54
N ASN A 41 1.35 -13.08 -11.20
CA ASN A 41 1.15 -11.76 -10.59
C ASN A 41 -0.31 -11.54 -10.18
N TYR A 42 -1.26 -11.95 -11.02
CA TYR A 42 -2.68 -11.87 -10.69
C TYR A 42 -3.02 -12.65 -9.41
N GLN A 43 -2.50 -13.87 -9.26
CA GLN A 43 -2.70 -14.67 -8.04
C GLN A 43 -2.10 -14.01 -6.79
N VAL A 44 -0.92 -13.39 -6.92
CA VAL A 44 -0.29 -12.68 -5.81
C VAL A 44 -1.11 -11.44 -5.44
N TYR A 45 -1.54 -10.69 -6.43
CA TYR A 45 -2.36 -9.49 -6.24
C TYR A 45 -3.69 -9.82 -5.53
N ASP A 46 -4.37 -10.86 -5.98
CA ASP A 46 -5.61 -11.34 -5.37
C ASP A 46 -5.41 -11.78 -3.90
N ARG A 47 -4.29 -12.44 -3.59
CA ARG A 47 -3.95 -12.82 -2.21
C ARG A 47 -3.63 -11.63 -1.31
N MET A 48 -3.03 -10.58 -1.84
CA MET A 48 -2.73 -9.37 -1.07
C MET A 48 -3.99 -8.56 -0.75
N GLN A 49 -5.07 -8.77 -1.49
CA GLN A 49 -6.36 -8.08 -1.34
C GLN A 49 -6.21 -6.55 -1.21
N ILE A 50 -5.22 -5.98 -1.84
CA ILE A 50 -5.04 -4.54 -1.94
C ILE A 50 -5.98 -4.05 -3.04
N LEU A 51 -7.27 -4.02 -2.75
CA LEU A 51 -8.23 -3.34 -3.59
C LEU A 51 -8.24 -1.88 -3.17
N GLY A 52 -7.65 -1.02 -3.99
CA GLY A 52 -7.86 0.42 -3.86
C GLY A 52 -9.35 0.73 -4.01
N ALA A 53 -9.84 1.72 -3.26
CA ALA A 53 -11.25 2.06 -3.12
C ALA A 53 -12.00 2.47 -4.41
N ASN A 54 -11.32 2.53 -5.55
CA ASN A 54 -11.87 3.07 -6.79
C ASN A 54 -11.61 2.21 -8.04
N GLU A 55 -11.23 0.95 -7.91
CA GLU A 55 -11.24 0.12 -9.09
C GLU A 55 -12.68 -0.35 -9.40
N PRO A 56 -13.26 0.01 -10.56
CA PRO A 56 -14.51 -0.56 -10.99
C PRO A 56 -14.31 -2.06 -11.09
N LYS A 57 -15.08 -2.85 -10.31
CA LYS A 57 -15.14 -4.30 -10.49
C LYS A 57 -15.32 -4.57 -11.98
N PRO A 58 -14.44 -5.34 -12.64
CA PRO A 58 -14.63 -5.66 -14.04
C PRO A 58 -15.99 -6.36 -14.19
N MET A 59 -16.90 -5.67 -14.85
CA MET A 59 -18.26 -6.14 -15.09
C MET A 59 -18.15 -7.35 -16.02
N GLY A 60 -18.28 -8.57 -15.49
CA GLY A 60 -18.45 -9.75 -16.29
C GLY A 60 -17.56 -10.97 -16.05
N MET A 61 -16.65 -10.97 -15.12
CA MET A 61 -16.06 -12.23 -14.65
C MET A 61 -16.85 -12.74 -13.46
N ALA A 62 -17.71 -13.72 -13.70
CA ALA A 62 -18.25 -14.56 -12.66
C ALA A 62 -17.07 -15.24 -11.97
N VAL A 63 -16.67 -14.73 -10.82
CA VAL A 63 -15.72 -15.41 -9.93
C VAL A 63 -16.44 -16.70 -9.54
N ALA A 64 -15.95 -17.82 -10.06
CA ALA A 64 -16.41 -19.14 -9.63
C ALA A 64 -16.31 -19.16 -8.09
N ASN A 65 -17.44 -19.42 -7.45
CA ASN A 65 -17.62 -19.48 -6.01
C ASN A 65 -16.52 -20.30 -5.33
N ALA A 66 -15.43 -19.63 -4.91
CA ALA A 66 -14.76 -20.04 -3.71
C ALA A 66 -15.68 -19.51 -2.59
N ALA A 67 -16.40 -20.42 -1.95
CA ALA A 67 -17.22 -20.11 -0.81
C ALA A 67 -16.38 -19.30 0.17
N PRO A 68 -16.85 -18.15 0.69
CA PRO A 68 -16.13 -17.41 1.68
C PRO A 68 -16.09 -18.26 2.95
N LEU A 69 -14.93 -18.84 3.24
CA LEU A 69 -14.57 -19.26 4.60
C LEU A 69 -14.19 -18.01 5.43
N VAL A 70 -14.85 -16.91 5.16
CA VAL A 70 -14.78 -15.73 6.01
C VAL A 70 -16.10 -15.74 6.75
N ALA A 71 -16.06 -16.13 8.05
CA ALA A 71 -17.11 -15.73 8.97
C ALA A 71 -17.48 -14.28 8.65
N GLU A 72 -18.78 -13.94 8.65
CA GLU A 72 -19.24 -12.56 8.65
C GLU A 72 -18.52 -11.83 9.77
N VAL A 73 -17.39 -11.23 9.43
CA VAL A 73 -16.72 -10.29 10.31
C VAL A 73 -17.68 -9.08 10.28
N GLU A 74 -18.28 -8.77 11.41
CA GLU A 74 -18.98 -7.51 11.62
C GLU A 74 -18.19 -6.41 10.91
N GLU A 75 -18.83 -5.71 9.99
CA GLU A 75 -18.20 -4.68 9.18
C GLU A 75 -17.93 -3.48 10.09
N LYS A 76 -16.77 -3.55 10.76
CA LYS A 76 -16.28 -2.53 11.66
C LYS A 76 -15.97 -1.27 10.86
N ASP A 77 -16.36 -0.13 11.36
CA ASP A 77 -16.04 1.14 10.71
C ASP A 77 -14.52 1.30 10.58
N PRO A 78 -14.02 1.81 9.44
CA PRO A 78 -12.58 1.99 9.26
C PRO A 78 -12.03 3.00 10.27
N SER A 79 -10.89 2.69 10.87
CA SER A 79 -10.16 3.66 11.68
C SER A 79 -9.66 4.81 10.79
N GLU A 80 -9.86 6.04 11.23
CA GLU A 80 -9.45 7.21 10.46
C GLU A 80 -7.99 7.59 10.78
N VAL A 81 -7.24 7.86 9.72
CA VAL A 81 -5.88 8.42 9.83
C VAL A 81 -5.89 9.82 9.26
N ARG A 82 -5.67 10.78 10.12
CA ARG A 82 -5.62 12.21 9.77
C ARG A 82 -4.18 12.69 9.81
N ALA A 83 -3.67 13.09 8.66
CA ALA A 83 -2.34 13.66 8.52
C ALA A 83 -2.40 15.19 8.44
N ARG A 84 -1.49 15.87 9.12
CA ARG A 84 -1.28 17.32 9.04
C ARG A 84 0.16 17.67 9.28
N GLN A 85 0.56 18.91 9.01
CA GLN A 85 1.91 19.44 9.28
C GLN A 85 2.10 19.66 10.79
N TRP A 86 2.87 18.92 11.48
CA TRP A 86 3.63 17.68 11.27
C TRP A 86 3.25 16.71 12.38
N ALA A 87 2.02 16.22 12.32
CA ALA A 87 1.46 15.31 13.30
C ALA A 87 0.53 14.29 12.65
N TRP A 88 0.47 13.12 13.24
CA TRP A 88 -0.47 12.05 12.92
C TRP A 88 -1.52 11.96 14.02
N GLU A 89 -2.78 11.79 13.63
CA GLU A 89 -3.90 11.54 14.51
C GLU A 89 -4.66 10.31 14.01
N PHE A 90 -4.99 9.41 14.93
CA PHE A 90 -5.71 8.17 14.65
C PHE A 90 -7.01 8.18 15.43
N TYR A 91 -8.12 8.09 14.72
CA TYR A 91 -9.44 8.09 15.31
C TYR A 91 -10.13 6.73 15.10
N TYR A 92 -10.70 6.19 16.17
CA TYR A 92 -11.40 4.92 16.23
C TYR A 92 -12.88 5.20 16.44
N PRO A 93 -13.72 5.14 15.38
CA PRO A 93 -15.10 5.63 15.45
C PRO A 93 -15.99 4.82 16.41
N ASP A 94 -15.80 3.50 16.49
CA ASP A 94 -16.63 2.63 17.34
C ASP A 94 -16.60 3.01 18.83
N GLN A 95 -15.46 3.51 19.31
CA GLN A 95 -15.27 3.87 20.72
C GLN A 95 -15.03 5.37 20.92
N GLU A 96 -15.10 6.17 19.85
CA GLU A 96 -14.81 7.62 19.87
C GLU A 96 -13.42 7.96 20.46
N VAL A 97 -12.44 7.07 20.23
CA VAL A 97 -11.06 7.22 20.75
C VAL A 97 -10.19 7.93 19.73
N THR A 98 -9.44 8.93 20.19
CA THR A 98 -8.36 9.58 19.42
C THR A 98 -7.00 9.26 20.03
N SER A 99 -6.03 8.88 19.21
CA SER A 99 -4.68 8.52 19.61
C SER A 99 -3.62 9.16 18.72
N THR A 100 -2.42 9.32 19.24
CA THR A 100 -1.21 9.71 18.48
C THR A 100 -0.38 8.51 18.02
N GLU A 101 -0.73 7.30 18.46
CA GLU A 101 -0.16 6.03 18.01
C GLU A 101 -1.27 5.19 17.36
N LEU A 102 -0.93 4.48 16.29
CA LEU A 102 -1.87 3.58 15.60
C LEU A 102 -1.81 2.20 16.26
N HIS A 103 -2.87 1.81 16.95
CA HIS A 103 -3.00 0.50 17.57
C HIS A 103 -3.82 -0.44 16.71
N LEU A 104 -3.34 -1.67 16.50
CA LEU A 104 -3.93 -2.66 15.61
C LEU A 104 -3.87 -4.05 16.23
N PRO A 105 -4.91 -4.88 16.03
CA PRO A 105 -4.88 -6.28 16.39
C PRO A 105 -4.05 -7.09 15.37
N VAL A 106 -3.29 -8.07 15.85
CA VAL A 106 -2.51 -8.97 14.99
C VAL A 106 -3.43 -9.96 14.27
N ASN A 107 -3.05 -10.36 13.04
CA ASN A 107 -3.77 -11.31 12.18
C ASN A 107 -5.21 -10.91 11.82
N GLN A 108 -5.57 -9.65 12.00
CA GLN A 108 -6.86 -9.12 11.57
C GLN A 108 -6.70 -8.12 10.43
N ARG A 109 -7.66 -8.15 9.51
CA ARG A 109 -7.69 -7.19 8.42
C ARG A 109 -8.05 -5.81 8.96
N THR A 110 -7.13 -4.88 8.83
CA THR A 110 -7.31 -3.49 9.23
C THR A 110 -7.78 -2.67 8.04
N LYS A 111 -8.86 -1.93 8.23
CA LYS A 111 -9.35 -0.94 7.27
C LYS A 111 -9.03 0.46 7.82
N LEU A 112 -8.34 1.24 7.03
CA LEU A 112 -7.99 2.63 7.35
C LEU A 112 -8.62 3.58 6.35
N LEU A 113 -9.13 4.70 6.83
CA LEU A 113 -9.56 5.83 6.02
C LEU A 113 -8.52 6.95 6.16
N LEU A 114 -7.69 7.12 5.14
CA LEU A 114 -6.59 8.08 5.15
C LEU A 114 -7.08 9.44 4.62
N SER A 115 -6.78 10.51 5.34
CA SER A 115 -7.09 11.89 4.94
C SER A 115 -5.97 12.85 5.31
N SER A 116 -5.84 13.94 4.56
CA SER A 116 -4.92 15.05 4.85
C SER A 116 -5.70 16.36 4.96
N GLU A 117 -5.35 17.16 5.96
CA GLU A 117 -5.97 18.45 6.22
C GLU A 117 -5.31 19.59 5.43
N ASP A 118 -4.06 19.43 5.00
CA ASP A 118 -3.25 20.55 4.46
C ASP A 118 -2.50 20.20 3.17
N VAL A 119 -1.48 19.37 3.22
CA VAL A 119 -0.60 19.07 2.07
C VAL A 119 -0.55 17.57 1.80
N LEU A 120 0.21 17.17 0.78
CA LEU A 120 0.49 15.76 0.50
C LEU A 120 1.31 15.15 1.63
N HIS A 121 0.89 14.01 2.13
CA HIS A 121 1.61 13.19 3.09
C HIS A 121 1.75 11.75 2.60
N GLY A 122 2.77 11.06 3.07
CA GLY A 122 3.00 9.66 2.73
C GLY A 122 2.91 8.76 3.97
N PHE A 123 1.85 7.97 4.07
CA PHE A 123 1.71 6.94 5.09
C PHE A 123 2.69 5.80 4.78
N PHE A 124 3.81 5.72 5.46
CA PHE A 124 4.86 4.75 5.19
C PHE A 124 5.27 3.99 6.45
N VAL A 125 5.03 2.68 6.43
CA VAL A 125 5.49 1.75 7.47
C VAL A 125 6.52 0.80 6.84
N PRO A 126 7.83 1.11 6.94
CA PRO A 126 8.89 0.32 6.27
C PRO A 126 8.87 -1.16 6.64
N ALA A 127 8.60 -1.48 7.91
CA ALA A 127 8.57 -2.85 8.40
C ALA A 127 7.47 -3.71 7.75
N PHE A 128 6.36 -3.10 7.33
CA PHE A 128 5.28 -3.76 6.62
C PHE A 128 5.44 -3.73 5.11
N ARG A 129 6.42 -2.94 4.61
CA ARG A 129 6.66 -2.68 3.18
C ARG A 129 5.44 -2.05 2.49
N ILE A 130 4.70 -1.22 3.23
CA ILE A 130 3.54 -0.51 2.71
C ILE A 130 3.80 0.99 2.65
N LYS A 131 3.34 1.62 1.58
CA LYS A 131 3.33 3.07 1.39
C LYS A 131 2.02 3.45 0.70
N GLN A 132 1.38 4.51 1.19
CA GLN A 132 0.21 5.12 0.57
C GLN A 132 0.30 6.63 0.66
N ASP A 133 0.20 7.30 -0.48
CA ASP A 133 0.16 8.76 -0.54
C ASP A 133 -1.24 9.24 -0.13
N ILE A 134 -1.28 10.30 0.67
CA ILE A 134 -2.51 10.91 1.18
C ILE A 134 -2.65 12.29 0.55
N ILE A 135 -3.64 12.40 -0.34
CA ILE A 135 -3.86 13.61 -1.14
C ILE A 135 -4.88 14.50 -0.44
N PRO A 136 -4.59 15.80 -0.22
CA PRO A 136 -5.54 16.74 0.37
C PRO A 136 -6.88 16.75 -0.36
N GLY A 137 -7.97 16.83 0.40
CA GLY A 137 -9.32 16.86 -0.14
C GLY A 137 -9.82 15.51 -0.67
N ARG A 138 -9.09 14.42 -0.45
CA ARG A 138 -9.51 13.06 -0.79
C ARG A 138 -9.45 12.16 0.43
N GLN A 139 -10.42 11.25 0.51
CA GLN A 139 -10.40 10.13 1.44
C GLN A 139 -9.96 8.88 0.69
N ILE A 140 -8.99 8.16 1.24
CA ILE A 140 -8.39 6.98 0.62
C ILE A 140 -8.59 5.80 1.54
N ASN A 141 -9.32 4.79 1.08
CA ASN A 141 -9.43 3.53 1.79
C ASN A 141 -8.15 2.72 1.58
N PHE A 142 -7.59 2.25 2.67
CA PHE A 142 -6.37 1.48 2.66
C PHE A 142 -6.50 0.30 3.61
N GLU A 143 -6.13 -0.89 3.15
CA GLU A 143 -6.33 -2.10 3.91
C GLU A 143 -5.07 -2.97 3.93
N PHE A 144 -4.79 -3.58 5.05
CA PHE A 144 -3.71 -4.57 5.21
C PHE A 144 -3.96 -5.43 6.44
N THR A 145 -3.18 -6.51 6.57
CA THR A 145 -3.25 -7.39 7.74
C THR A 145 -1.89 -7.46 8.40
N PRO A 146 -1.70 -6.92 9.61
CA PRO A 146 -0.47 -7.07 10.36
C PRO A 146 -0.35 -8.51 10.89
N ILE A 147 0.77 -9.17 10.61
CA ILE A 147 0.95 -10.60 10.94
C ILE A 147 1.91 -10.86 12.10
N ARG A 148 2.48 -9.81 12.69
CA ARG A 148 3.45 -9.93 13.78
C ARG A 148 3.26 -8.80 14.78
N GLU A 149 3.18 -9.16 16.06
CA GLU A 149 3.13 -8.20 17.16
C GLU A 149 4.43 -7.40 17.26
N GLY A 150 4.31 -6.17 17.77
CA GLY A 150 5.44 -5.28 17.98
C GLY A 150 5.11 -3.81 17.78
N ARG A 151 6.13 -2.97 17.96
CA ARG A 151 6.06 -1.52 17.74
C ARG A 151 6.86 -1.16 16.50
N TYR A 152 6.21 -0.53 15.54
CA TYR A 152 6.76 -0.23 14.23
C TYR A 152 6.73 1.27 13.97
N ARG A 153 7.75 1.79 13.30
CA ARG A 153 7.80 3.20 12.97
C ARG A 153 6.90 3.51 11.78
N LEU A 154 6.03 4.50 11.94
CA LEU A 154 5.34 5.20 10.88
C LEU A 154 6.09 6.49 10.56
N ARG A 155 6.27 6.80 9.29
CA ARG A 155 6.96 8.00 8.81
C ARG A 155 6.15 8.66 7.71
N ASP A 156 6.27 9.98 7.64
CA ASP A 156 5.91 10.69 6.43
C ASP A 156 7.01 10.44 5.37
N SER A 157 6.64 9.90 4.22
CA SER A 157 7.57 9.61 3.13
C SER A 157 7.60 10.69 2.05
N ASP A 158 6.67 11.64 2.11
CA ASP A 158 6.58 12.74 1.17
C ASP A 158 7.02 14.04 1.83
N TYR A 159 7.53 14.97 1.01
CA TYR A 159 7.95 16.26 1.52
C TYR A 159 6.72 17.12 1.84
N SER A 160 6.38 17.20 3.12
CA SER A 160 5.25 17.96 3.65
C SER A 160 5.67 19.29 4.31
N GLY A 161 6.82 19.84 3.95
CA GLY A 161 7.33 21.11 4.47
C GLY A 161 8.57 20.95 5.34
N THR A 162 8.98 22.04 6.00
CA THR A 162 10.28 22.18 6.71
C THR A 162 10.57 21.06 7.72
N TYR A 163 9.56 20.62 8.45
CA TYR A 163 9.72 19.63 9.53
C TYR A 163 9.11 18.25 9.14
N PHE A 164 8.99 17.94 7.85
CA PHE A 164 8.43 16.66 7.41
C PHE A 164 9.12 15.43 8.04
N ALA A 165 10.42 15.50 8.27
CA ALA A 165 11.19 14.42 8.91
C ALA A 165 10.79 14.17 10.38
N ALA A 166 10.21 15.18 11.04
CA ALA A 166 9.68 15.06 12.41
C ALA A 166 8.26 14.46 12.44
N ASN A 167 7.56 14.40 11.29
CA ASN A 167 6.23 13.84 11.17
C ASN A 167 6.29 12.31 11.23
N GLN A 168 6.42 11.78 12.42
CA GLN A 168 6.57 10.36 12.71
C GLN A 168 5.60 9.94 13.80
N SER A 169 5.20 8.68 13.76
CA SER A 169 4.38 8.03 14.77
C SER A 169 4.79 6.55 14.93
N VAL A 170 4.07 5.83 15.75
CA VAL A 170 4.28 4.42 16.02
C VAL A 170 3.02 3.63 15.66
N VAL A 171 3.20 2.51 14.99
CA VAL A 171 2.17 1.49 14.82
C VAL A 171 2.42 0.40 15.86
N VAL A 172 1.47 0.18 16.73
CA VAL A 172 1.50 -0.85 17.79
C VAL A 172 0.61 -2.01 17.36
N VAL A 173 1.22 -3.13 17.05
CA VAL A 173 0.49 -4.37 16.75
C VAL A 173 0.52 -5.26 17.98
N GLN A 174 -0.64 -5.68 18.44
CA GLN A 174 -0.79 -6.38 19.70
C GLN A 174 -1.85 -7.51 19.58
N SER A 175 -1.96 -8.35 20.61
CA SER A 175 -3.00 -9.37 20.65
C SER A 175 -4.40 -8.70 20.65
N GLU A 176 -5.43 -9.46 20.30
CA GLU A 176 -6.81 -8.95 20.35
C GLU A 176 -7.19 -8.50 21.77
N ASP A 177 -6.84 -9.29 22.78
CA ASP A 177 -7.16 -8.98 24.16
C ASP A 177 -6.47 -7.68 24.62
N ASP A 178 -5.20 -7.50 24.29
CA ASP A 178 -4.45 -6.29 24.61
C ASP A 178 -4.98 -5.07 23.86
N TYR A 179 -5.41 -5.27 22.60
CA TYR A 179 -6.03 -4.22 21.81
C TYR A 179 -7.36 -3.75 22.41
N GLN A 180 -8.22 -4.67 22.82
CA GLN A 180 -9.49 -4.34 23.47
C GLN A 180 -9.29 -3.67 24.84
N ASN A 181 -8.32 -4.16 25.61
CA ASN A 181 -7.95 -3.53 26.88
C ASN A 181 -7.44 -2.09 26.67
N TRP A 182 -6.59 -1.89 25.66
CA TRP A 182 -6.11 -0.57 25.29
C TRP A 182 -7.26 0.37 24.88
N LEU A 183 -8.17 -0.09 24.03
CA LEU A 183 -9.35 0.69 23.61
C LEU A 183 -10.21 1.12 24.81
N ALA A 184 -10.49 0.19 25.73
CA ALA A 184 -11.27 0.49 26.92
C ALA A 184 -10.57 1.51 27.83
N MET A 185 -9.26 1.43 27.98
CA MET A 185 -8.47 2.42 28.75
C MET A 185 -8.44 3.77 28.04
N ALA A 186 -8.28 3.79 26.74
CA ALA A 186 -8.22 5.01 25.95
C ALA A 186 -9.59 5.74 25.92
N ALA A 187 -10.68 5.00 25.83
CA ALA A 187 -12.05 5.56 25.89
C ALA A 187 -12.38 6.20 27.26
N ALA A 188 -11.73 5.75 28.31
CA ALA A 188 -11.90 6.34 29.64
C ALA A 188 -11.12 7.67 29.84
N GLN A 189 -10.25 8.04 28.88
CA GLN A 189 -9.47 9.27 28.94
C GLN A 189 -10.04 10.31 27.98
N PRO A 190 -10.01 11.61 28.35
CA PRO A 190 -10.40 12.66 27.41
C PRO A 190 -9.46 12.65 26.20
N PRO A 191 -9.96 12.90 24.98
CA PRO A 191 -9.12 12.97 23.78
C PRO A 191 -8.05 14.05 23.96
N ALA A 192 -6.79 13.65 23.87
CA ALA A 192 -5.67 14.56 23.90
C ALA A 192 -5.27 14.93 22.47
N PRO A 193 -5.23 16.21 22.09
CA PRO A 193 -4.76 16.61 20.79
C PRO A 193 -3.30 16.21 20.60
N ALA A 194 -2.95 15.80 19.38
CA ALA A 194 -1.57 15.50 19.04
C ALA A 194 -0.68 16.72 19.32
N ASN A 195 0.32 16.55 20.20
CA ASN A 195 1.27 17.62 20.50
C ASN A 195 2.18 17.83 19.28
N ASN A 196 2.00 18.95 18.60
CA ASN A 196 2.74 19.29 17.39
C ASN A 196 3.78 20.39 17.68
N ARG A 197 4.84 20.04 18.41
CA ARG A 197 5.94 20.97 18.74
C ARG A 197 6.61 21.56 17.49
N ALA A 198 6.71 20.80 16.41
CA ALA A 198 7.30 21.25 15.16
C ALA A 198 6.47 22.39 14.54
N TYR A 199 5.15 22.28 14.57
CA TYR A 199 4.24 23.31 14.08
C TYR A 199 4.27 24.56 14.97
N GLU A 200 4.31 24.38 16.28
CA GLU A 200 4.42 25.51 17.21
C GLU A 200 5.74 26.29 17.02
N GLU A 201 6.85 25.60 16.81
CA GLU A 201 8.14 26.24 16.53
C GLU A 201 8.10 26.98 15.18
N PHE A 202 7.54 26.36 14.14
CA PHE A 202 7.40 26.98 12.82
C PHE A 202 6.55 28.26 12.85
N THR A 203 5.46 28.25 13.61
CA THR A 203 4.57 29.43 13.71
C THR A 203 5.18 30.56 14.55
N ARG A 204 6.04 30.24 15.52
CA ARG A 204 6.76 31.25 16.31
C ARG A 204 7.92 31.92 15.54
N SER A 205 8.46 31.24 14.54
CA SER A 205 9.60 31.71 13.73
C SER A 205 9.20 32.63 12.57
N ARG A 206 7.90 32.89 12.39
CA ARG A 206 7.31 33.83 11.42
C ARG A 206 6.81 35.09 12.08
#